data_16363a590092f5ff83d65d5ba1930e55
#
_entry.id   16363a590092f5ff83d65d5ba1930e55
#
_cell.length_a   1.000
_cell.length_b   1.000
_cell.length_c   1.000
_cell.angle_alpha   90.00
_cell.angle_beta   90.00
_cell.angle_gamma   90.00
#
_symmetry.space_group_name_H-M   'P 1'
#
loop_
_entity.id
_entity.type
_entity.pdbx_description
1 polymer ?
#
loop_
_entity_poly.entity_id
_entity_poly.type
_entity_poly.pdbx_seq_one_letter_code
_entity_poly.pdbx_strand_id
1 'polypeptide(L)'
;LRSKVGNATVYAILGILLGTLALLDYLFPLNHMPVPDGPHKVGFRSFEVTNPEPIGVAGISYSDSTKIGLDIWYPADEISGYERKGWIDNDPIIFEGFEIMTGYPKGLFEHLYRVRTNSFIGAPPSMNSSGWPIIILLLGWSSISELHTSLAESLASSGYLVAGIEHPGACAVVTFSDNNVYYFLGNDLLDGLPEGTRENKLRFLSEYLSRDIDYVIEFLKEMNEDPYSDFYERLNMEDIGLYGHSGGGSVALRYALSNEEVPMVLADPTLEGFTIEELVSGLSNPVLLMTSSEWESGVNGEFLSMVSKDSAKSNYNLSISGMRHVDFAMVRNLSPLTYFFGETGRFMNKRDAVNYLDSAVKFFFDSIFFGRSIEALFKLSDSVPEFSLSEY
;
A
#
# COMPACT_ATOMS: atom_id res chain seq x y z
N LEU A 1 -35.34 -45.23 -25.60
CA LEU A 1 -35.31 -44.82 -24.16
C LEU A 1 -33.87 -44.77 -23.62
N ARG A 2 -33.00 -45.76 -23.83
CA ARG A 2 -31.60 -45.75 -23.35
C ARG A 2 -30.77 -44.55 -23.84
N SER A 3 -30.93 -44.09 -25.07
CA SER A 3 -30.15 -42.96 -25.59
C SER A 3 -30.57 -41.61 -24.98
N LYS A 4 -31.86 -41.42 -24.66
CA LYS A 4 -32.36 -40.18 -24.06
C LYS A 4 -31.92 -40.05 -22.61
N VAL A 5 -31.88 -41.14 -21.86
CA VAL A 5 -31.38 -41.18 -20.45
C VAL A 5 -29.87 -40.92 -20.45
N GLY A 6 -29.09 -41.49 -21.37
CA GLY A 6 -27.67 -41.25 -21.50
C GLY A 6 -27.36 -39.75 -21.77
N ASN A 7 -28.11 -39.12 -22.66
CA ASN A 7 -27.95 -37.70 -22.98
C ASN A 7 -28.32 -36.80 -21.77
N ALA A 8 -29.38 -37.10 -21.05
CA ALA A 8 -29.76 -36.33 -19.84
C ALA A 8 -28.68 -36.41 -18.76
N THR A 9 -28.10 -37.60 -18.54
CA THR A 9 -27.00 -37.78 -17.60
C THR A 9 -25.76 -37.00 -18.03
N VAL A 10 -25.39 -37.02 -19.30
CA VAL A 10 -24.27 -36.24 -19.84
C VAL A 10 -24.49 -34.73 -19.63
N TYR A 11 -25.70 -34.23 -19.96
CA TYR A 11 -25.99 -32.81 -19.72
C TYR A 11 -25.99 -32.41 -18.26
N ALA A 12 -26.43 -33.29 -17.35
CA ALA A 12 -26.37 -33.05 -15.93
C ALA A 12 -24.89 -32.97 -15.42
N ILE A 13 -24.04 -33.89 -15.86
CA ILE A 13 -22.61 -33.88 -15.54
C ILE A 13 -21.94 -32.61 -16.07
N LEU A 14 -22.21 -32.25 -17.34
CA LEU A 14 -21.69 -31.01 -17.94
C LEU A 14 -22.17 -29.78 -17.19
N GLY A 15 -23.43 -29.73 -16.78
CA GLY A 15 -23.98 -28.63 -15.97
C GLY A 15 -23.30 -28.50 -14.61
N ILE A 16 -23.07 -29.62 -13.93
CA ILE A 16 -22.33 -29.64 -12.66
C ILE A 16 -20.88 -29.17 -12.87
N LEU A 17 -20.22 -29.67 -13.90
CA LEU A 17 -18.83 -29.32 -14.21
C LEU A 17 -18.69 -27.82 -14.49
N LEU A 18 -19.56 -27.27 -15.35
CA LEU A 18 -19.58 -25.85 -15.66
C LEU A 18 -19.91 -25.00 -14.45
N GLY A 19 -20.88 -25.43 -13.62
CA GLY A 19 -21.19 -24.75 -12.36
C GLY A 19 -20.03 -24.75 -11.38
N THR A 20 -19.31 -25.87 -11.27
CA THR A 20 -18.10 -25.96 -10.43
C THR A 20 -16.99 -25.06 -10.96
N LEU A 21 -16.75 -25.04 -12.27
CA LEU A 21 -15.73 -24.18 -12.88
C LEU A 21 -16.07 -22.69 -12.67
N ALA A 22 -17.33 -22.32 -12.86
CA ALA A 22 -17.78 -20.95 -12.62
C ALA A 22 -17.65 -20.54 -11.14
N LEU A 23 -17.92 -21.46 -10.22
CA LEU A 23 -17.73 -21.23 -8.80
C LEU A 23 -16.24 -21.06 -8.46
N LEU A 24 -15.38 -21.90 -9.01
CA LEU A 24 -13.92 -21.80 -8.79
C LEU A 24 -13.37 -20.50 -9.37
N ASP A 25 -13.78 -20.09 -10.57
CA ASP A 25 -13.38 -18.82 -11.15
C ASP A 25 -13.88 -17.61 -10.33
N TYR A 26 -15.06 -17.72 -9.73
CA TYR A 26 -15.58 -16.73 -8.81
C TYR A 26 -14.78 -16.66 -7.50
N LEU A 27 -14.46 -17.81 -6.89
CA LEU A 27 -13.75 -17.89 -5.61
C LEU A 27 -12.24 -17.59 -5.73
N PHE A 28 -11.64 -17.93 -6.87
CA PHE A 28 -10.22 -17.77 -7.17
C PHE A 28 -10.03 -16.95 -8.44
N PRO A 29 -10.37 -15.67 -8.38
CA PRO A 29 -10.39 -14.84 -9.58
C PRO A 29 -8.97 -14.62 -10.14
N LEU A 30 -8.82 -14.85 -11.44
CA LEU A 30 -7.62 -14.46 -12.21
C LEU A 30 -7.85 -13.10 -12.89
N ASN A 31 -8.49 -12.18 -12.20
CA ASN A 31 -8.80 -10.86 -12.72
C ASN A 31 -7.51 -10.10 -13.06
N HIS A 32 -7.56 -9.34 -14.14
CA HIS A 32 -6.50 -8.37 -14.43
C HIS A 32 -6.55 -7.24 -13.43
N MET A 33 -5.37 -6.72 -13.08
CA MET A 33 -5.26 -5.51 -12.30
C MET A 33 -5.98 -4.35 -13.00
N PRO A 34 -6.52 -3.38 -12.24
CA PRO A 34 -7.01 -2.14 -12.81
C PRO A 34 -5.95 -1.53 -13.75
N VAL A 35 -6.37 -1.08 -14.91
CA VAL A 35 -5.42 -0.45 -15.84
C VAL A 35 -5.27 1.00 -15.42
N PRO A 36 -4.04 1.46 -15.13
CA PRO A 36 -3.80 2.85 -14.75
C PRO A 36 -4.14 3.79 -15.91
N ASP A 37 -4.63 4.98 -15.59
CA ASP A 37 -5.15 5.98 -16.54
C ASP A 37 -4.12 7.04 -16.95
N GLY A 38 -2.92 7.01 -16.36
CA GLY A 38 -1.85 7.94 -16.67
C GLY A 38 -1.22 7.73 -18.07
N PRO A 39 -0.46 8.72 -18.55
CA PRO A 39 0.14 8.68 -19.89
C PRO A 39 1.32 7.73 -20.03
N HIS A 40 1.95 7.33 -18.92
CA HIS A 40 3.14 6.48 -18.94
C HIS A 40 2.81 5.00 -18.76
N LYS A 41 3.65 4.12 -19.32
CA LYS A 41 3.76 2.74 -18.87
C LYS A 41 4.46 2.72 -17.52
N VAL A 42 4.43 1.57 -16.83
CA VAL A 42 5.01 1.46 -15.50
C VAL A 42 6.18 0.47 -15.52
N GLY A 43 7.34 0.94 -15.11
CA GLY A 43 8.49 0.09 -14.79
C GLY A 43 8.47 -0.31 -13.33
N PHE A 44 9.10 -1.43 -13.00
CA PHE A 44 9.22 -1.95 -11.64
C PHE A 44 10.64 -2.46 -11.36
N ARG A 45 11.17 -2.16 -10.19
CA ARG A 45 12.41 -2.75 -9.65
C ARG A 45 12.35 -2.89 -8.15
N SER A 46 13.01 -3.91 -7.61
CA SER A 46 13.22 -4.09 -6.17
C SER A 46 14.68 -3.83 -5.81
N PHE A 47 14.91 -3.26 -4.64
CA PHE A 47 16.23 -2.93 -4.09
C PHE A 47 16.31 -3.34 -2.62
N GLU A 48 17.55 -3.40 -2.14
CA GLU A 48 17.86 -3.55 -0.72
C GLU A 48 18.59 -2.28 -0.27
N VAL A 49 18.01 -1.55 0.66
CA VAL A 49 18.59 -0.34 1.22
C VAL A 49 19.25 -0.67 2.55
N THR A 50 20.44 -0.15 2.79
CA THR A 50 21.15 -0.37 4.05
C THR A 50 20.56 0.54 5.14
N ASN A 51 20.22 -0.06 6.29
CA ASN A 51 19.91 0.64 7.52
C ASN A 51 21.06 0.43 8.51
N PRO A 52 21.89 1.44 8.78
CA PRO A 52 23.05 1.31 9.67
C PRO A 52 22.69 1.22 11.17
N GLU A 53 21.44 1.49 11.50
CA GLU A 53 20.96 1.52 12.89
C GLU A 53 19.81 0.51 13.12
N PRO A 54 20.06 -0.81 13.05
CA PRO A 54 18.99 -1.80 13.22
C PRO A 54 18.44 -1.77 14.65
N ILE A 55 17.14 -2.01 14.83
CA ILE A 55 16.56 -2.24 16.17
C ILE A 55 17.12 -3.53 16.73
N GLY A 56 17.75 -3.42 17.91
CA GLY A 56 17.96 -4.56 18.76
C GLY A 56 16.69 -4.91 19.52
N VAL A 57 15.74 -5.61 18.90
CA VAL A 57 14.60 -6.18 19.62
C VAL A 57 15.07 -7.48 20.28
N ALA A 58 14.94 -7.59 21.61
CA ALA A 58 15.42 -8.76 22.36
C ALA A 58 14.78 -10.05 21.83
N GLY A 59 15.61 -11.00 21.38
CA GLY A 59 15.16 -12.29 20.83
C GLY A 59 14.96 -12.32 19.31
N ILE A 60 15.00 -11.18 18.64
CA ILE A 60 15.03 -11.08 17.21
C ILE A 60 16.43 -10.61 16.85
N SER A 61 17.17 -11.48 16.21
CA SER A 61 18.47 -11.12 15.66
C SER A 61 18.26 -10.21 14.46
N TYR A 62 17.88 -8.96 14.70
CA TYR A 62 18.14 -7.89 13.74
C TYR A 62 19.65 -7.65 13.63
N SER A 63 20.44 -8.46 14.35
CA SER A 63 21.86 -8.26 14.56
C SER A 63 22.68 -8.21 13.29
N ASP A 64 22.17 -8.71 12.19
CA ASP A 64 22.95 -8.78 10.95
C ASP A 64 22.24 -8.15 9.75
N SER A 65 20.96 -7.79 9.83
CA SER A 65 20.26 -7.15 8.72
C SER A 65 20.07 -5.66 8.95
N THR A 66 21.04 -4.96 8.50
CA THR A 66 20.96 -3.54 8.23
C THR A 66 20.27 -3.27 6.88
N LYS A 67 19.25 -4.07 6.52
CA LYS A 67 18.59 -3.98 5.21
C LYS A 67 17.10 -3.72 5.35
N ILE A 68 16.60 -2.89 4.45
CA ILE A 68 15.20 -2.55 4.23
C ILE A 68 14.86 -3.02 2.82
N GLY A 69 13.71 -3.65 2.62
CA GLY A 69 13.19 -3.93 1.28
C GLY A 69 12.62 -2.67 0.65
N LEU A 70 12.88 -2.46 -0.62
CA LEU A 70 12.39 -1.31 -1.36
C LEU A 70 11.91 -1.73 -2.74
N ASP A 71 10.61 -1.62 -2.95
CA ASP A 71 9.98 -1.79 -4.26
C ASP A 71 9.70 -0.43 -4.89
N ILE A 72 10.13 -0.23 -6.13
CA ILE A 72 9.86 1.02 -6.84
C ILE A 72 9.04 0.80 -8.11
N TRP A 73 8.04 1.64 -8.28
CA TRP A 73 7.27 1.81 -9.52
C TRP A 73 7.57 3.19 -10.11
N TYR A 74 7.79 3.26 -11.40
CA TYR A 74 8.24 4.47 -12.05
C TYR A 74 7.71 4.60 -13.48
N PRO A 75 7.61 5.80 -14.04
CA PRO A 75 7.25 6.02 -15.43
C PRO A 75 8.24 5.35 -16.37
N ALA A 76 7.73 4.58 -17.34
CA ALA A 76 8.50 3.96 -18.42
C ALA A 76 7.81 4.24 -19.77
N ASP A 77 8.59 4.38 -20.82
CA ASP A 77 8.04 4.58 -22.17
C ASP A 77 8.14 3.32 -23.01
N GLU A 78 9.28 2.60 -22.91
CA GLU A 78 9.55 1.39 -23.69
C GLU A 78 9.41 0.15 -22.79
N ILE A 79 8.50 -0.74 -23.16
CA ILE A 79 8.22 -1.99 -22.44
C ILE A 79 8.37 -3.24 -23.30
N SER A 80 8.70 -3.08 -24.59
CA SER A 80 8.84 -4.20 -25.53
C SER A 80 10.04 -5.08 -25.13
N GLY A 81 9.76 -6.37 -24.94
CA GLY A 81 10.77 -7.33 -24.52
C GLY A 81 10.97 -7.45 -23.01
N TYR A 82 10.31 -6.61 -22.21
CA TYR A 82 10.33 -6.71 -20.74
C TYR A 82 9.20 -7.60 -20.20
N GLU A 83 9.51 -8.36 -19.16
CA GLU A 83 8.54 -9.24 -18.52
C GLU A 83 7.53 -8.44 -17.68
N ARG A 84 6.27 -8.81 -17.80
CA ARG A 84 5.20 -8.24 -16.99
C ARG A 84 5.23 -8.86 -15.60
N LYS A 85 5.33 -8.03 -14.54
CA LYS A 85 5.36 -8.50 -13.13
C LYS A 85 4.09 -9.29 -12.81
N GLY A 86 4.24 -10.42 -12.12
CA GLY A 86 3.14 -11.08 -11.42
C GLY A 86 2.61 -10.18 -10.31
N TRP A 87 1.34 -10.32 -9.95
CA TRP A 87 0.84 -9.56 -8.80
C TRP A 87 1.55 -10.02 -7.53
N ILE A 88 1.49 -11.30 -7.24
CA ILE A 88 2.25 -11.93 -6.16
C ILE A 88 3.35 -12.77 -6.81
N ASP A 89 4.55 -12.71 -6.28
CA ASP A 89 5.64 -13.52 -6.80
C ASP A 89 5.40 -15.01 -6.50
N ASN A 90 5.79 -15.87 -7.44
CA ASN A 90 5.61 -17.33 -7.29
C ASN A 90 6.69 -17.90 -6.36
N ASP A 91 6.73 -17.42 -5.14
CA ASP A 91 7.64 -17.88 -4.09
C ASP A 91 6.83 -18.46 -2.92
N PRO A 92 7.08 -19.72 -2.52
CA PRO A 92 6.45 -20.32 -1.35
C PRO A 92 6.59 -19.50 -0.05
N ILE A 93 7.68 -18.75 0.08
CA ILE A 93 7.96 -17.88 1.25
C ILE A 93 6.95 -16.74 1.31
N ILE A 94 6.64 -16.12 0.17
CA ILE A 94 5.64 -15.05 0.12
C ILE A 94 4.25 -15.57 0.53
N PHE A 95 3.88 -16.79 0.09
CA PHE A 95 2.61 -17.41 0.49
C PHE A 95 2.58 -17.83 1.96
N GLU A 96 3.72 -18.11 2.59
CA GLU A 96 3.81 -18.24 4.05
C GLU A 96 3.55 -16.92 4.77
N GLY A 97 4.04 -15.81 4.24
CA GLY A 97 3.69 -14.47 4.70
C GLY A 97 2.18 -14.21 4.63
N PHE A 98 1.51 -14.61 3.54
CA PHE A 98 0.04 -14.54 3.44
C PHE A 98 -0.68 -15.38 4.50
N GLU A 99 -0.19 -16.58 4.79
CA GLU A 99 -0.74 -17.43 5.85
C GLU A 99 -0.63 -16.74 7.21
N ILE A 100 0.52 -16.12 7.50
CA ILE A 100 0.74 -15.35 8.74
C ILE A 100 -0.17 -14.13 8.80
N MET A 101 -0.28 -13.38 7.71
CA MET A 101 -1.10 -12.16 7.63
C MET A 101 -2.59 -12.43 7.80
N THR A 102 -3.10 -13.50 7.16
CA THR A 102 -4.54 -13.73 7.04
C THR A 102 -5.07 -14.82 7.96
N GLY A 103 -4.19 -15.68 8.48
CA GLY A 103 -4.56 -16.91 9.19
C GLY A 103 -5.18 -18.00 8.31
N TYR A 104 -5.23 -17.82 6.98
CA TYR A 104 -5.74 -18.80 6.04
C TYR A 104 -4.61 -19.62 5.42
N PRO A 105 -4.84 -20.91 5.06
CA PRO A 105 -3.80 -21.72 4.44
C PRO A 105 -3.22 -21.07 3.18
N LYS A 106 -1.90 -21.05 3.04
CA LYS A 106 -1.17 -20.45 1.91
C LYS A 106 -1.68 -20.90 0.53
N GLY A 107 -2.05 -22.16 0.38
CA GLY A 107 -2.59 -22.70 -0.88
C GLY A 107 -3.87 -22.01 -1.38
N LEU A 108 -4.59 -21.26 -0.52
CA LEU A 108 -5.77 -20.50 -0.91
C LEU A 108 -5.41 -19.34 -1.85
N PHE A 109 -4.20 -18.80 -1.74
CA PHE A 109 -3.75 -17.61 -2.47
C PHE A 109 -2.73 -17.90 -3.57
N GLU A 110 -2.22 -19.12 -3.67
CA GLU A 110 -1.20 -19.48 -4.68
C GLU A 110 -1.63 -19.20 -6.12
N HIS A 111 -2.94 -19.16 -6.43
CA HIS A 111 -3.44 -18.82 -7.77
C HIS A 111 -3.07 -17.38 -8.19
N LEU A 112 -2.81 -16.48 -7.21
CA LEU A 112 -2.56 -15.05 -7.46
C LEU A 112 -1.24 -14.79 -8.21
N TYR A 113 -0.26 -15.71 -8.18
CA TYR A 113 0.95 -15.56 -8.99
C TYR A 113 0.68 -15.50 -10.51
N ARG A 114 -0.50 -15.96 -10.94
CA ARG A 114 -0.94 -15.93 -12.34
C ARG A 114 -1.57 -14.60 -12.74
N VAL A 115 -1.98 -13.80 -11.78
CA VAL A 115 -2.50 -12.45 -12.03
C VAL A 115 -1.35 -11.54 -12.46
N ARG A 116 -1.51 -10.83 -13.58
CA ARG A 116 -0.47 -9.94 -14.09
C ARG A 116 -0.81 -8.49 -13.77
N THR A 117 0.18 -7.78 -13.27
CA THR A 117 0.12 -6.33 -13.01
C THR A 117 0.28 -5.54 -14.32
N ASN A 118 0.27 -4.22 -14.27
CA ASN A 118 0.59 -3.39 -15.44
C ASN A 118 2.06 -2.92 -15.43
N SER A 119 2.85 -3.41 -14.49
CA SER A 119 4.26 -3.08 -14.32
C SER A 119 5.17 -4.04 -15.10
N PHE A 120 6.29 -3.53 -15.59
CA PHE A 120 7.27 -4.27 -16.37
C PHE A 120 8.62 -4.28 -15.65
N ILE A 121 9.12 -5.49 -15.34
CA ILE A 121 10.34 -5.69 -14.56
C ILE A 121 11.55 -5.16 -15.33
N GLY A 122 12.28 -4.22 -14.73
CA GLY A 122 13.51 -3.66 -15.28
C GLY A 122 13.32 -2.80 -16.52
N ALA A 123 12.08 -2.46 -16.93
CA ALA A 123 11.87 -1.56 -18.06
C ALA A 123 12.60 -0.22 -17.84
N PRO A 124 13.19 0.38 -18.90
CA PRO A 124 13.95 1.61 -18.73
C PRO A 124 13.02 2.76 -18.28
N PRO A 125 13.48 3.58 -17.33
CA PRO A 125 12.77 4.78 -16.94
C PRO A 125 12.53 5.73 -18.10
N SER A 126 11.37 6.41 -18.14
CA SER A 126 11.06 7.37 -19.20
C SER A 126 12.12 8.47 -19.30
N MET A 127 12.50 8.81 -20.55
CA MET A 127 13.45 9.87 -20.82
C MET A 127 12.82 11.27 -20.77
N ASN A 128 11.49 11.34 -20.80
CA ASN A 128 10.74 12.60 -20.80
C ASN A 128 10.39 13.03 -19.36
N SER A 129 11.39 13.40 -18.57
CA SER A 129 11.20 13.84 -17.20
C SER A 129 11.80 15.22 -16.95
N SER A 130 11.04 16.08 -16.25
CA SER A 130 11.55 17.30 -15.60
C SER A 130 11.92 17.06 -14.13
N GLY A 131 12.04 15.79 -13.72
CA GLY A 131 12.11 15.34 -12.33
C GLY A 131 10.74 14.84 -11.86
N TRP A 132 10.64 13.53 -11.54
CA TRP A 132 9.41 12.97 -10.97
C TRP A 132 9.33 13.25 -9.47
N PRO A 133 8.20 13.79 -8.96
CA PRO A 133 7.93 13.76 -7.54
C PRO A 133 7.97 12.33 -7.01
N ILE A 134 8.32 12.18 -5.74
CA ILE A 134 8.49 10.88 -5.09
C ILE A 134 7.34 10.67 -4.09
N ILE A 135 6.70 9.52 -4.15
CA ILE A 135 5.74 9.09 -3.12
C ILE A 135 6.35 7.90 -2.37
N ILE A 136 6.65 8.11 -1.09
CA ILE A 136 7.03 7.03 -0.19
C ILE A 136 5.76 6.33 0.28
N LEU A 137 5.65 5.05 -0.03
CA LEU A 137 4.53 4.19 0.31
C LEU A 137 4.87 3.37 1.56
N LEU A 138 4.16 3.63 2.66
CA LEU A 138 4.35 3.01 3.97
C LEU A 138 3.23 2.02 4.24
N LEU A 139 3.61 0.76 4.37
CA LEU A 139 2.69 -0.37 4.48
C LEU A 139 2.08 -0.47 5.88
N GLY A 140 0.86 -0.98 5.95
CA GLY A 140 0.28 -1.43 7.21
C GLY A 140 1.06 -2.62 7.78
N TRP A 141 0.97 -2.83 9.09
CA TRP A 141 1.61 -3.99 9.72
C TRP A 141 1.05 -5.29 9.17
N SER A 142 1.90 -6.26 9.02
CA SER A 142 1.63 -7.54 8.34
C SER A 142 1.19 -7.43 6.88
N SER A 143 1.33 -6.27 6.23
CA SER A 143 1.05 -6.11 4.80
C SER A 143 2.28 -6.45 3.94
N ILE A 144 2.11 -6.44 2.63
CA ILE A 144 3.18 -6.53 1.62
C ILE A 144 2.95 -5.46 0.56
N SER A 145 3.99 -5.06 -0.14
CA SER A 145 3.96 -3.99 -1.16
C SER A 145 2.99 -4.31 -2.29
N GLU A 146 2.85 -5.58 -2.66
CA GLU A 146 1.95 -6.06 -3.70
C GLU A 146 0.47 -5.73 -3.45
N LEU A 147 0.05 -5.62 -2.20
CA LEU A 147 -1.33 -5.23 -1.87
C LEU A 147 -1.63 -3.74 -2.14
N HIS A 148 -0.62 -2.96 -2.51
CA HIS A 148 -0.77 -1.57 -2.93
C HIS A 148 -0.39 -1.35 -4.40
N THR A 149 -0.23 -2.42 -5.19
CA THR A 149 0.19 -2.36 -6.61
C THR A 149 -0.68 -1.44 -7.45
N SER A 150 -2.00 -1.46 -7.28
CA SER A 150 -2.89 -0.61 -8.09
C SER A 150 -2.63 0.88 -7.86
N LEU A 151 -2.50 1.29 -6.60
CA LEU A 151 -2.15 2.66 -6.23
C LEU A 151 -0.78 3.05 -6.79
N ALA A 152 0.23 2.20 -6.60
CA ALA A 152 1.57 2.46 -7.09
C ALA A 152 1.62 2.59 -8.62
N GLU A 153 0.90 1.72 -9.35
CA GLU A 153 0.78 1.80 -10.81
C GLU A 153 0.03 3.05 -11.27
N SER A 154 -1.04 3.45 -10.56
CA SER A 154 -1.82 4.65 -10.86
C SER A 154 -0.97 5.91 -10.74
N LEU A 155 -0.22 6.04 -9.65
CA LEU A 155 0.70 7.15 -9.41
C LEU A 155 1.87 7.13 -10.41
N ALA A 156 2.54 5.99 -10.58
CA ALA A 156 3.69 5.88 -11.49
C ALA A 156 3.29 6.18 -12.93
N SER A 157 2.14 5.70 -13.40
CA SER A 157 1.65 6.04 -14.74
C SER A 157 1.35 7.53 -14.92
N SER A 158 1.10 8.23 -13.81
CA SER A 158 0.78 9.67 -13.79
C SER A 158 2.01 10.58 -13.64
N GLY A 159 3.22 10.00 -13.52
CA GLY A 159 4.47 10.75 -13.52
C GLY A 159 5.17 10.83 -12.15
N TYR A 160 4.84 9.95 -11.21
CA TYR A 160 5.53 9.82 -9.92
C TYR A 160 6.53 8.67 -9.93
N LEU A 161 7.58 8.76 -9.12
CA LEU A 161 8.25 7.57 -8.62
C LEU A 161 7.58 7.16 -7.30
N VAL A 162 7.14 5.91 -7.18
CA VAL A 162 6.56 5.37 -5.94
C VAL A 162 7.56 4.39 -5.33
N ALA A 163 7.91 4.61 -4.06
CA ALA A 163 8.89 3.84 -3.31
C ALA A 163 8.21 3.15 -2.12
N GLY A 164 7.88 1.88 -2.27
CA GLY A 164 7.25 1.05 -1.22
C GLY A 164 8.31 0.49 -0.28
N ILE A 165 8.26 0.89 0.99
CA ILE A 165 9.20 0.45 2.02
C ILE A 165 8.68 -0.81 2.69
N GLU A 166 9.48 -1.86 2.67
CA GLU A 166 9.21 -3.11 3.35
C GLU A 166 10.11 -3.24 4.59
N HIS A 167 9.52 -3.00 5.75
CA HIS A 167 10.21 -3.09 7.03
C HIS A 167 10.29 -4.55 7.50
N PRO A 168 11.48 -5.16 7.66
CA PRO A 168 11.63 -6.50 8.19
C PRO A 168 10.96 -6.63 9.57
N GLY A 169 10.17 -7.69 9.75
CA GLY A 169 9.44 -7.94 10.98
C GLY A 169 8.13 -7.17 11.16
N ALA A 170 7.93 -6.05 10.46
CA ALA A 170 6.66 -5.32 10.45
C ALA A 170 5.78 -5.68 9.24
N CYS A 171 6.38 -6.00 8.09
CA CYS A 171 5.69 -6.58 6.94
C CYS A 171 5.40 -8.07 7.14
N ALA A 172 4.46 -8.63 6.37
CA ALA A 172 4.11 -10.05 6.46
C ALA A 172 5.32 -10.96 6.22
N VAL A 173 6.11 -10.62 5.24
CA VAL A 173 7.40 -11.23 4.93
C VAL A 173 8.25 -10.27 4.12
N VAL A 174 9.55 -10.27 4.38
CA VAL A 174 10.56 -9.59 3.56
C VAL A 174 11.68 -10.58 3.27
N THR A 175 12.10 -10.68 2.02
CA THR A 175 13.18 -11.57 1.57
C THR A 175 14.32 -10.77 0.98
N PHE A 176 15.56 -11.20 1.24
CA PHE A 176 16.76 -10.55 0.75
C PHE A 176 17.62 -11.47 -0.12
N SER A 177 18.47 -10.88 -0.95
CA SER A 177 19.34 -11.58 -1.89
C SER A 177 20.35 -12.54 -1.23
N ASP A 178 20.64 -12.36 0.06
CA ASP A 178 21.46 -13.24 0.88
C ASP A 178 20.69 -14.44 1.46
N ASN A 179 19.44 -14.65 1.04
CA ASN A 179 18.47 -15.65 1.51
C ASN A 179 18.00 -15.46 2.95
N ASN A 180 18.21 -14.30 3.55
CA ASN A 180 17.57 -13.97 4.81
C ASN A 180 16.08 -13.69 4.58
N VAL A 181 15.25 -14.20 5.49
CA VAL A 181 13.80 -14.07 5.45
C VAL A 181 13.33 -13.55 6.79
N TYR A 182 12.53 -12.51 6.77
CA TYR A 182 11.94 -11.89 7.96
C TYR A 182 10.43 -11.93 7.85
N TYR A 183 9.80 -12.68 8.75
CA TYR A 183 8.34 -12.73 8.85
C TYR A 183 7.82 -11.70 9.84
N PHE A 184 6.54 -11.40 9.72
CA PHE A 184 5.83 -10.55 10.68
C PHE A 184 5.92 -11.12 12.10
N LEU A 185 6.34 -10.29 13.04
CA LEU A 185 6.62 -10.69 14.40
C LEU A 185 5.39 -10.63 15.31
N GLY A 186 4.27 -10.12 14.80
CA GLY A 186 3.03 -10.03 15.56
C GLY A 186 3.20 -9.24 16.85
N ASN A 187 2.64 -9.78 17.92
CA ASN A 187 2.80 -9.17 19.26
C ASN A 187 4.24 -9.22 19.75
N ASP A 188 5.06 -10.18 19.30
CA ASP A 188 6.47 -10.29 19.69
C ASP A 188 7.26 -9.03 19.29
N LEU A 189 6.85 -8.36 18.22
CA LEU A 189 7.42 -7.07 17.83
C LEU A 189 7.26 -6.03 18.96
N LEU A 190 6.07 -5.92 19.53
CA LEU A 190 5.82 -5.01 20.65
C LEU A 190 6.42 -5.53 21.98
N ASP A 191 6.39 -6.84 22.21
CA ASP A 191 6.90 -7.45 23.43
C ASP A 191 8.42 -7.41 23.52
N GLY A 192 9.10 -7.43 22.37
CA GLY A 192 10.55 -7.24 22.28
C GLY A 192 11.02 -5.80 22.51
N LEU A 193 10.12 -4.81 22.50
CA LEU A 193 10.46 -3.41 22.76
C LEU A 193 10.65 -3.13 24.26
N PRO A 194 11.30 -2.00 24.63
CA PRO A 194 11.49 -1.60 26.02
C PRO A 194 10.20 -1.64 26.83
N GLU A 195 10.32 -1.89 28.16
CA GLU A 195 9.16 -1.89 29.06
C GLU A 195 8.37 -0.58 28.94
N GLY A 196 7.03 -0.70 28.94
CA GLY A 196 6.14 0.44 28.84
C GLY A 196 4.71 0.02 28.49
N THR A 197 3.82 1.01 28.38
CA THR A 197 2.46 0.79 27.88
C THR A 197 2.47 0.48 26.38
N ARG A 198 1.36 -0.04 25.88
CA ARG A 198 1.17 -0.28 24.43
C ARG A 198 1.43 1.00 23.62
N GLU A 199 0.93 2.13 24.10
CA GLU A 199 1.10 3.43 23.44
C GLU A 199 2.60 3.82 23.36
N ASN A 200 3.37 3.63 24.43
CA ASN A 200 4.80 3.90 24.44
C ASN A 200 5.56 3.00 23.44
N LYS A 201 5.16 1.74 23.34
CA LYS A 201 5.74 0.78 22.39
C LYS A 201 5.41 1.16 20.95
N LEU A 202 4.15 1.55 20.66
CA LEU A 202 3.72 2.02 19.35
C LEU A 202 4.44 3.31 18.95
N ARG A 203 4.61 4.24 19.92
CA ARG A 203 5.42 5.44 19.73
C ARG A 203 6.83 5.09 19.31
N PHE A 204 7.52 4.28 20.12
CA PHE A 204 8.89 3.88 19.84
C PHE A 204 9.03 3.22 18.46
N LEU A 205 8.10 2.31 18.10
CA LEU A 205 8.11 1.63 16.82
C LEU A 205 7.94 2.62 15.66
N SER A 206 6.97 3.53 15.74
CA SER A 206 6.76 4.53 14.70
C SER A 206 7.95 5.50 14.58
N GLU A 207 8.57 5.91 15.68
CA GLU A 207 9.77 6.74 15.70
C GLU A 207 10.97 6.02 15.05
N TYR A 208 11.09 4.73 15.29
CA TYR A 208 12.17 3.95 14.72
C TYR A 208 11.98 3.73 13.21
N LEU A 209 10.81 3.23 12.81
CA LEU A 209 10.53 2.94 11.39
C LEU A 209 10.48 4.22 10.53
N SER A 210 10.18 5.38 11.11
CA SER A 210 10.23 6.65 10.39
C SER A 210 11.63 7.04 9.91
N ARG A 211 12.71 6.54 10.57
CA ARG A 211 14.10 6.77 10.14
C ARG A 211 14.43 6.04 8.83
N ASP A 212 13.75 4.94 8.56
CA ASP A 212 13.95 4.19 7.32
C ASP A 212 13.59 5.04 6.09
N ILE A 213 12.71 6.04 6.26
CA ILE A 213 12.37 7.00 5.20
C ILE A 213 13.61 7.81 4.80
N ASP A 214 14.41 8.29 5.76
CA ASP A 214 15.63 9.05 5.47
C ASP A 214 16.66 8.20 4.71
N TYR A 215 16.82 6.92 5.09
CA TYR A 215 17.73 6.01 4.38
C TYR A 215 17.28 5.73 2.95
N VAL A 216 15.96 5.60 2.75
CA VAL A 216 15.40 5.42 1.39
C VAL A 216 15.56 6.70 0.56
N ILE A 217 15.31 7.87 1.14
CA ILE A 217 15.50 9.15 0.45
C ILE A 217 16.96 9.33 0.04
N GLU A 218 17.93 9.04 0.93
CA GLU A 218 19.35 9.14 0.59
C GLU A 218 19.73 8.14 -0.51
N PHE A 219 19.24 6.89 -0.46
CA PHE A 219 19.44 5.92 -1.52
C PHE A 219 18.88 6.40 -2.88
N LEU A 220 17.68 6.97 -2.90
CA LEU A 220 17.08 7.54 -4.11
C LEU A 220 17.88 8.73 -4.63
N LYS A 221 18.43 9.56 -3.75
CA LYS A 221 19.29 10.67 -4.09
C LYS A 221 20.61 10.18 -4.71
N GLU A 222 21.26 9.17 -4.11
CA GLU A 222 22.44 8.54 -4.69
C GLU A 222 22.15 8.01 -6.11
N MET A 223 21.01 7.33 -6.31
CA MET A 223 20.58 6.88 -7.63
C MET A 223 20.38 8.03 -8.62
N ASN A 224 19.86 9.16 -8.15
CA ASN A 224 19.62 10.34 -8.98
C ASN A 224 20.90 11.13 -9.33
N GLU A 225 21.93 11.02 -8.50
CA GLU A 225 23.22 11.71 -8.69
C GLU A 225 24.25 10.84 -9.42
N ASP A 226 24.09 9.52 -9.48
CA ASP A 226 25.01 8.60 -10.16
C ASP A 226 24.81 8.63 -11.69
N PRO A 227 25.80 9.12 -12.48
CA PRO A 227 25.70 9.16 -13.94
C PRO A 227 25.56 7.79 -14.62
N TYR A 228 25.82 6.70 -13.90
CA TYR A 228 25.66 5.32 -14.40
C TYR A 228 24.31 4.71 -14.03
N SER A 229 23.54 5.39 -13.21
CA SER A 229 22.19 4.97 -12.86
C SER A 229 21.20 5.25 -14.00
N ASP A 230 20.28 4.33 -14.24
CA ASP A 230 19.14 4.57 -15.14
C ASP A 230 18.23 5.72 -14.64
N PHE A 231 18.34 6.09 -13.37
CA PHE A 231 17.57 7.16 -12.73
C PHE A 231 18.32 8.50 -12.64
N TYR A 232 19.49 8.61 -13.26
CA TYR A 232 20.29 9.83 -13.24
C TYR A 232 19.49 11.06 -13.68
N GLU A 233 19.43 12.10 -12.83
CA GLU A 233 18.72 13.37 -13.05
C GLU A 233 17.21 13.22 -13.39
N ARG A 234 16.54 12.18 -12.84
CA ARG A 234 15.11 11.91 -13.12
C ARG A 234 14.18 12.19 -11.96
N LEU A 235 14.71 12.32 -10.75
CA LEU A 235 13.92 12.47 -9.54
C LEU A 235 13.92 13.95 -9.10
N ASN A 236 12.77 14.44 -8.68
CA ASN A 236 12.69 15.70 -7.97
C ASN A 236 12.78 15.44 -6.47
N MET A 237 13.96 15.57 -5.92
CA MET A 237 14.25 15.30 -4.51
C MET A 237 13.65 16.33 -3.54
N GLU A 238 13.10 17.44 -4.05
CA GLU A 238 12.41 18.45 -3.23
C GLU A 238 10.91 18.17 -3.12
N ASP A 239 10.35 17.39 -4.05
CA ASP A 239 8.93 17.05 -4.11
C ASP A 239 8.71 15.60 -3.60
N ILE A 240 8.64 15.44 -2.27
CA ILE A 240 8.44 14.15 -1.60
C ILE A 240 7.11 14.18 -0.85
N GLY A 241 6.26 13.16 -1.11
CA GLY A 241 5.01 12.95 -0.39
C GLY A 241 4.98 11.56 0.25
N LEU A 242 4.13 11.38 1.25
CA LEU A 242 3.96 10.12 1.97
C LEU A 242 2.55 9.57 1.77
N TYR A 243 2.44 8.29 1.50
CA TYR A 243 1.20 7.53 1.68
C TYR A 243 1.42 6.52 2.80
N GLY A 244 0.52 6.48 3.78
CA GLY A 244 0.62 5.51 4.86
C GLY A 244 -0.74 4.89 5.19
N HIS A 245 -0.79 3.55 5.23
CA HIS A 245 -1.97 2.79 5.66
C HIS A 245 -1.74 2.20 7.05
N SER A 246 -2.72 2.31 7.95
CA SER A 246 -2.67 1.66 9.26
C SER A 246 -1.41 2.05 10.06
N GLY A 247 -0.58 1.09 10.43
CA GLY A 247 0.73 1.32 11.05
C GLY A 247 1.68 2.16 10.20
N GLY A 248 1.64 2.03 8.86
CA GLY A 248 2.37 2.90 7.95
C GLY A 248 1.92 4.37 8.02
N GLY A 249 0.64 4.60 8.32
CA GLY A 249 0.12 5.95 8.60
C GLY A 249 0.73 6.55 9.87
N SER A 250 0.98 5.74 10.91
CA SER A 250 1.72 6.20 12.10
C SER A 250 3.16 6.59 11.75
N VAL A 251 3.82 5.81 10.91
CA VAL A 251 5.19 6.07 10.47
C VAL A 251 5.26 7.37 9.67
N ALA A 252 4.32 7.58 8.72
CA ALA A 252 4.20 8.81 7.95
C ALA A 252 4.00 10.04 8.86
N LEU A 253 3.04 9.96 9.76
CA LEU A 253 2.74 11.06 10.69
C LEU A 253 3.92 11.35 11.62
N ARG A 254 4.63 10.32 12.10
CA ARG A 254 5.83 10.47 12.94
C ARG A 254 6.95 11.18 12.18
N TYR A 255 7.18 10.82 10.93
CA TYR A 255 8.16 11.50 10.08
C TYR A 255 7.82 12.98 9.89
N ALA A 256 6.55 13.29 9.67
CA ALA A 256 6.08 14.65 9.46
C ALA A 256 6.20 15.57 10.69
N LEU A 257 6.33 15.01 11.91
CA LEU A 257 6.61 15.82 13.11
C LEU A 257 7.99 16.48 13.09
N SER A 258 8.94 15.92 12.35
CA SER A 258 10.30 16.44 12.23
C SER A 258 10.58 17.07 10.87
N ASN A 259 9.62 16.96 9.92
CA ASN A 259 9.75 17.42 8.55
C ASN A 259 8.51 18.23 8.19
N GLU A 260 8.63 19.56 8.28
CA GLU A 260 7.53 20.46 7.98
C GLU A 260 7.19 20.47 6.48
N GLU A 261 5.90 20.71 6.17
CA GLU A 261 5.36 20.84 4.81
C GLU A 261 5.39 19.57 3.94
N VAL A 262 5.62 18.38 4.54
CA VAL A 262 5.54 17.10 3.82
C VAL A 262 4.09 16.70 3.58
N PRO A 263 3.60 16.66 2.33
CA PRO A 263 2.23 16.26 2.06
C PRO A 263 2.02 14.78 2.31
N MET A 264 0.89 14.43 2.94
CA MET A 264 0.59 13.06 3.33
C MET A 264 -0.82 12.64 2.93
N VAL A 265 -0.94 11.38 2.53
CA VAL A 265 -2.22 10.67 2.54
C VAL A 265 -2.16 9.61 3.63
N LEU A 266 -3.09 9.69 4.59
CA LEU A 266 -3.18 8.80 5.73
C LEU A 266 -4.46 7.96 5.62
N ALA A 267 -4.33 6.68 5.36
CA ALA A 267 -5.45 5.75 5.22
C ALA A 267 -5.62 4.94 6.52
N ASP A 268 -6.69 5.21 7.27
CA ASP A 268 -6.96 4.58 8.58
C ASP A 268 -5.71 4.51 9.49
N PRO A 269 -5.00 5.62 9.75
CA PRO A 269 -3.72 5.58 10.47
C PRO A 269 -3.91 5.09 11.91
N THR A 270 -2.93 4.38 12.46
CA THR A 270 -2.89 4.07 13.89
C THR A 270 -2.41 5.31 14.65
N LEU A 271 -3.28 5.90 15.47
CA LEU A 271 -2.99 7.13 16.23
C LEU A 271 -2.60 6.88 17.69
N GLU A 272 -2.79 5.66 18.19
CA GLU A 272 -2.26 5.25 19.48
C GLU A 272 -0.74 5.46 19.52
N GLY A 273 -0.22 6.03 20.57
CA GLY A 273 1.19 6.39 20.65
C GLY A 273 1.53 7.83 20.28
N PHE A 274 0.54 8.63 19.88
CA PHE A 274 0.66 10.07 19.72
C PHE A 274 0.00 10.82 20.87
N THR A 275 0.55 11.97 21.26
CA THR A 275 -0.17 12.95 22.09
C THR A 275 -1.07 13.82 21.21
N ILE A 276 -2.03 14.52 21.81
CA ILE A 276 -2.88 15.45 21.08
C ILE A 276 -2.05 16.56 20.45
N GLU A 277 -1.03 17.05 21.15
CA GLU A 277 -0.13 18.10 20.65
C GLU A 277 0.66 17.61 19.42
N GLU A 278 1.12 16.36 19.43
CA GLU A 278 1.80 15.76 18.27
C GLU A 278 0.83 15.61 17.10
N LEU A 279 -0.42 15.17 17.33
CA LEU A 279 -1.42 15.07 16.25
C LEU A 279 -1.72 16.43 15.63
N VAL A 280 -1.88 17.48 16.46
CA VAL A 280 -2.09 18.84 15.97
C VAL A 280 -0.89 19.32 15.15
N SER A 281 0.34 19.06 15.62
CA SER A 281 1.57 19.43 14.90
C SER A 281 1.71 18.66 13.58
N GLY A 282 1.56 17.34 13.61
CA GLY A 282 1.67 16.50 12.41
C GLY A 282 0.62 16.82 11.35
N LEU A 283 -0.62 17.08 11.78
CA LEU A 283 -1.72 17.45 10.91
C LEU A 283 -1.68 18.93 10.45
N SER A 284 -0.67 19.69 10.83
CA SER A 284 -0.40 21.02 10.24
C SER A 284 0.22 20.96 8.85
N ASN A 285 0.76 19.81 8.47
CA ASN A 285 1.19 19.51 7.09
C ASN A 285 -0.03 19.39 6.16
N PRO A 286 0.13 19.50 4.82
CA PRO A 286 -0.94 19.16 3.89
C PRO A 286 -1.35 17.68 4.02
N VAL A 287 -2.60 17.40 4.39
CA VAL A 287 -3.07 16.03 4.65
C VAL A 287 -4.38 15.73 3.94
N LEU A 288 -4.44 14.58 3.28
CA LEU A 288 -5.68 13.88 2.99
C LEU A 288 -5.81 12.70 3.96
N LEU A 289 -6.71 12.81 4.94
CA LEU A 289 -7.08 11.71 5.80
C LEU A 289 -8.19 10.91 5.10
N MET A 290 -7.99 9.61 4.89
CA MET A 290 -9.00 8.70 4.34
C MET A 290 -9.42 7.73 5.44
N THR A 291 -10.71 7.70 5.77
CA THR A 291 -11.21 6.95 6.93
C THR A 291 -12.31 5.97 6.55
N SER A 292 -12.23 4.75 7.06
CA SER A 292 -13.31 3.79 7.00
C SER A 292 -14.29 3.97 8.15
N SER A 293 -15.54 3.51 7.97
CA SER A 293 -16.54 3.51 9.05
C SER A 293 -16.10 2.71 10.27
N GLU A 294 -15.30 1.66 10.07
CA GLU A 294 -14.76 0.85 11.16
C GLU A 294 -13.76 1.66 11.99
N TRP A 295 -12.85 2.37 11.35
CA TRP A 295 -11.83 3.18 12.00
C TRP A 295 -12.44 4.37 12.76
N GLU A 296 -13.41 5.07 12.16
CA GLU A 296 -14.09 6.20 12.79
C GLU A 296 -14.84 5.83 14.07
N SER A 297 -15.37 4.63 14.13
CA SER A 297 -16.06 4.11 15.31
C SER A 297 -15.13 3.53 16.38
N GLY A 298 -13.83 3.45 16.10
CA GLY A 298 -12.82 2.89 16.98
C GLY A 298 -12.04 3.94 17.77
N VAL A 299 -11.05 3.48 18.54
CA VAL A 299 -10.18 4.32 19.38
C VAL A 299 -9.48 5.43 18.61
N ASN A 300 -9.07 5.16 17.37
CA ASN A 300 -8.38 6.15 16.54
C ASN A 300 -9.32 7.31 16.12
N GLY A 301 -10.60 7.03 15.86
CA GLY A 301 -11.60 8.05 15.62
C GLY A 301 -11.85 8.92 16.86
N GLU A 302 -11.83 8.33 18.07
CA GLU A 302 -11.88 9.10 19.32
C GLU A 302 -10.69 10.04 19.46
N PHE A 303 -9.46 9.58 19.19
CA PHE A 303 -8.25 10.42 19.18
C PHE A 303 -8.39 11.59 18.19
N LEU A 304 -8.81 11.32 16.95
CA LEU A 304 -9.00 12.36 15.95
C LEU A 304 -10.03 13.42 16.39
N SER A 305 -11.10 13.00 17.05
CA SER A 305 -12.16 13.91 17.54
C SER A 305 -11.68 14.91 18.58
N MET A 306 -10.54 14.63 19.24
CA MET A 306 -9.91 15.52 20.23
C MET A 306 -9.01 16.58 19.59
N VAL A 307 -8.66 16.40 18.31
CA VAL A 307 -7.87 17.39 17.56
C VAL A 307 -8.77 18.55 17.14
N SER A 308 -8.37 19.78 17.47
CA SER A 308 -9.13 20.98 17.09
C SER A 308 -9.15 21.17 15.58
N LYS A 309 -10.31 21.49 15.02
CA LYS A 309 -10.46 21.77 13.58
C LYS A 309 -9.79 23.06 13.11
N ASP A 310 -9.29 23.88 14.03
CA ASP A 310 -8.69 25.20 13.72
C ASP A 310 -7.20 25.12 13.35
N SER A 311 -6.61 23.94 13.30
CA SER A 311 -5.16 23.77 13.18
C SER A 311 -4.63 23.57 11.76
N ALA A 312 -5.48 23.56 10.73
CA ALA A 312 -5.04 23.01 9.45
C ALA A 312 -5.08 24.00 8.27
N LYS A 313 -4.00 24.04 7.51
CA LYS A 313 -3.97 24.55 6.14
C LYS A 313 -4.23 23.40 5.17
N SER A 314 -5.26 23.52 4.32
CA SER A 314 -5.51 22.60 3.19
C SER A 314 -5.59 21.11 3.57
N ASN A 315 -6.30 20.80 4.65
CA ASN A 315 -6.50 19.41 5.10
C ASN A 315 -7.90 18.93 4.73
N TYR A 316 -7.94 17.71 4.26
CA TYR A 316 -9.17 17.07 3.80
C TYR A 316 -9.38 15.76 4.57
N ASN A 317 -10.62 15.50 4.94
CA ASN A 317 -11.05 14.19 5.44
C ASN A 317 -12.02 13.56 4.44
N LEU A 318 -11.66 12.42 3.87
CA LEU A 318 -12.51 11.59 3.04
C LEU A 318 -12.99 10.40 3.86
N SER A 319 -14.19 10.52 4.42
CA SER A 319 -14.88 9.41 5.10
C SER A 319 -15.56 8.51 4.09
N ILE A 320 -15.41 7.18 4.26
CA ILE A 320 -15.85 6.19 3.28
C ILE A 320 -16.80 5.19 3.95
N SER A 321 -18.09 5.35 3.71
CA SER A 321 -19.12 4.52 4.33
C SER A 321 -19.11 3.09 3.79
N GLY A 322 -19.31 2.12 4.70
CA GLY A 322 -19.36 0.70 4.35
C GLY A 322 -18.01 0.05 4.04
N MET A 323 -16.93 0.79 4.10
CA MET A 323 -15.56 0.33 4.00
C MET A 323 -15.03 -0.19 5.34
N ARG A 324 -14.11 -1.13 5.30
CA ARG A 324 -13.37 -1.62 6.46
C ARG A 324 -11.88 -1.32 6.32
N HIS A 325 -11.17 -1.43 7.42
CA HIS A 325 -9.74 -1.11 7.53
C HIS A 325 -8.85 -1.71 6.42
N VAL A 326 -9.03 -3.00 6.15
CA VAL A 326 -8.20 -3.70 5.15
C VAL A 326 -8.56 -3.40 3.69
N ASP A 327 -9.65 -2.68 3.45
CA ASP A 327 -10.08 -2.32 2.09
C ASP A 327 -9.16 -1.27 1.43
N PHE A 328 -8.33 -0.54 2.20
CA PHE A 328 -7.29 0.37 1.68
C PHE A 328 -6.11 -0.36 1.05
N ALA A 329 -5.90 -1.61 1.43
CA ALA A 329 -5.06 -2.54 0.69
C ALA A 329 -5.93 -3.40 -0.24
N MET A 330 -5.35 -4.02 -1.25
CA MET A 330 -6.10 -4.80 -2.23
C MET A 330 -6.61 -6.16 -1.71
N VAL A 331 -6.83 -6.31 -0.41
CA VAL A 331 -7.31 -7.56 0.23
C VAL A 331 -8.63 -8.04 -0.37
N ARG A 332 -9.52 -7.11 -0.71
CA ARG A 332 -10.78 -7.39 -1.42
C ARG A 332 -10.58 -8.12 -2.77
N ASN A 333 -9.42 -7.90 -3.40
CA ASN A 333 -9.11 -8.44 -4.73
C ASN A 333 -8.53 -9.86 -4.65
N LEU A 334 -8.08 -10.31 -3.47
CA LEU A 334 -7.55 -11.65 -3.26
C LEU A 334 -8.59 -12.73 -3.55
N SER A 335 -9.78 -12.58 -2.97
CA SER A 335 -10.91 -13.49 -3.15
C SER A 335 -12.20 -12.87 -2.63
N PRO A 336 -13.38 -13.20 -3.21
CA PRO A 336 -14.68 -12.89 -2.61
C PRO A 336 -14.87 -13.48 -1.21
N LEU A 337 -14.10 -14.51 -0.86
CA LEU A 337 -14.14 -15.12 0.47
C LEU A 337 -13.80 -14.11 1.57
N THR A 338 -12.94 -13.13 1.30
CA THR A 338 -12.60 -12.06 2.27
C THR A 338 -13.84 -11.29 2.73
N TYR A 339 -14.82 -11.09 1.83
CA TYR A 339 -16.11 -10.50 2.19
C TYR A 339 -16.99 -11.47 3.01
N PHE A 340 -17.07 -12.74 2.61
CA PHE A 340 -17.88 -13.73 3.34
C PHE A 340 -17.36 -13.99 4.75
N PHE A 341 -16.06 -13.89 4.97
CA PHE A 341 -15.46 -14.00 6.30
C PHE A 341 -15.50 -12.69 7.09
N GLY A 342 -16.02 -11.62 6.49
CA GLY A 342 -16.18 -10.32 7.15
C GLY A 342 -14.89 -9.51 7.25
N GLU A 343 -13.87 -9.85 6.47
CA GLU A 343 -12.61 -9.08 6.43
C GLU A 343 -12.80 -7.74 5.72
N THR A 344 -13.51 -7.73 4.59
CA THR A 344 -13.76 -6.54 3.78
C THR A 344 -15.19 -6.04 3.88
N GLY A 345 -15.40 -4.75 3.65
CA GLY A 345 -16.70 -4.10 3.78
C GLY A 345 -17.65 -4.32 2.59
N ARG A 346 -18.89 -3.82 2.74
CA ARG A 346 -19.92 -3.82 1.67
C ARG A 346 -19.82 -2.61 0.74
N PHE A 347 -18.66 -2.08 0.64
CA PHE A 347 -18.36 -0.93 -0.17
C PHE A 347 -18.36 -1.33 -1.65
N MET A 348 -19.08 -0.65 -2.49
CA MET A 348 -19.23 -0.78 -3.96
C MET A 348 -18.55 -1.99 -4.67
N ASN A 349 -18.65 -2.04 -5.97
CA ASN A 349 -18.00 -3.04 -6.82
C ASN A 349 -16.47 -3.00 -6.67
N LYS A 350 -15.81 -4.16 -6.59
CA LYS A 350 -14.37 -4.33 -6.36
C LYS A 350 -13.46 -3.46 -7.23
N ARG A 351 -13.76 -3.39 -8.53
CA ARG A 351 -12.93 -2.66 -9.51
C ARG A 351 -13.08 -1.16 -9.32
N ASP A 352 -14.31 -0.71 -9.13
CA ASP A 352 -14.60 0.71 -8.99
C ASP A 352 -14.04 1.23 -7.65
N ALA A 353 -14.12 0.43 -6.58
CA ALA A 353 -13.58 0.76 -5.27
C ALA A 353 -12.08 1.10 -5.35
N VAL A 354 -11.27 0.21 -5.93
CA VAL A 354 -9.82 0.43 -6.06
C VAL A 354 -9.54 1.67 -6.89
N ASN A 355 -10.19 1.81 -8.06
CA ASN A 355 -10.00 2.99 -8.92
C ASN A 355 -10.35 4.31 -8.22
N TYR A 356 -11.41 4.35 -7.41
CA TYR A 356 -11.81 5.57 -6.72
C TYR A 356 -10.86 5.92 -5.57
N LEU A 357 -10.37 4.92 -4.83
CA LEU A 357 -9.36 5.14 -3.79
C LEU A 357 -8.05 5.66 -4.39
N ASP A 358 -7.55 4.99 -5.43
CA ASP A 358 -6.35 5.40 -6.15
C ASP A 358 -6.48 6.82 -6.73
N SER A 359 -7.66 7.13 -7.30
CA SER A 359 -7.95 8.46 -7.84
C SER A 359 -7.98 9.55 -6.76
N ALA A 360 -8.52 9.26 -5.57
CA ALA A 360 -8.54 10.22 -4.47
C ALA A 360 -7.12 10.59 -4.04
N VAL A 361 -6.25 9.58 -3.85
CA VAL A 361 -4.84 9.77 -3.53
C VAL A 361 -4.13 10.57 -4.62
N LYS A 362 -4.33 10.16 -5.88
CA LYS A 362 -3.73 10.84 -7.03
C LYS A 362 -4.16 12.31 -7.13
N PHE A 363 -5.45 12.62 -7.01
CA PHE A 363 -5.92 14.01 -7.11
C PHE A 363 -5.38 14.89 -6.01
N PHE A 364 -5.20 14.38 -4.81
CA PHE A 364 -4.56 15.12 -3.74
C PHE A 364 -3.10 15.46 -4.07
N PHE A 365 -2.27 14.46 -4.40
CA PHE A 365 -0.88 14.72 -4.75
C PHE A 365 -0.73 15.54 -6.03
N ASP A 366 -1.57 15.34 -7.03
CA ASP A 366 -1.60 16.14 -8.26
C ASP A 366 -1.84 17.63 -7.96
N SER A 367 -2.66 17.95 -6.96
CA SER A 367 -2.92 19.33 -6.59
C SER A 367 -1.72 20.03 -5.97
N ILE A 368 -0.86 19.26 -5.29
CA ILE A 368 0.33 19.76 -4.60
C ILE A 368 1.52 19.84 -5.57
N PHE A 369 1.85 18.72 -6.20
CA PHE A 369 3.10 18.62 -6.98
C PHE A 369 2.96 19.10 -8.43
N PHE A 370 1.78 19.03 -9.01
CA PHE A 370 1.55 19.49 -10.39
C PHE A 370 0.67 20.73 -10.48
N GLY A 371 0.26 21.31 -9.34
CA GLY A 371 -0.59 22.50 -9.31
C GLY A 371 -1.96 22.31 -9.97
N ARG A 372 -2.43 21.05 -10.06
CA ARG A 372 -3.76 20.73 -10.59
C ARG A 372 -4.84 21.13 -9.60
N SER A 373 -6.06 21.38 -10.11
CA SER A 373 -7.17 21.78 -9.23
C SER A 373 -7.60 20.65 -8.31
N ILE A 374 -7.65 20.87 -7.00
CA ILE A 374 -8.19 19.94 -5.99
C ILE A 374 -9.69 19.67 -6.20
N GLU A 375 -10.39 20.47 -7.01
CA GLU A 375 -11.78 20.24 -7.38
C GLU A 375 -12.05 18.86 -7.98
N ALA A 376 -11.02 18.20 -8.53
CA ALA A 376 -11.14 16.83 -9.00
C ALA A 376 -11.49 15.86 -7.86
N LEU A 377 -10.93 16.06 -6.67
CA LEU A 377 -11.23 15.28 -5.47
C LEU A 377 -12.67 15.54 -4.97
N PHE A 378 -13.12 16.81 -4.98
CA PHE A 378 -14.51 17.14 -4.63
C PHE A 378 -15.51 16.51 -5.59
N LYS A 379 -15.27 16.60 -6.90
CA LYS A 379 -16.13 15.98 -7.92
C LYS A 379 -16.18 14.48 -7.80
N LEU A 380 -15.04 13.85 -7.46
CA LEU A 380 -14.98 12.40 -7.19
C LEU A 380 -15.89 12.07 -6.00
N SER A 381 -15.75 12.80 -4.88
CA SER A 381 -16.59 12.61 -3.68
C SER A 381 -18.08 12.79 -4.00
N ASP A 382 -18.45 13.82 -4.75
CA ASP A 382 -19.84 14.06 -5.15
C ASP A 382 -20.41 12.95 -6.07
N SER A 383 -19.56 12.27 -6.81
CA SER A 383 -19.96 11.21 -7.74
C SER A 383 -20.09 9.83 -7.11
N VAL A 384 -19.52 9.61 -5.92
CA VAL A 384 -19.46 8.33 -5.23
C VAL A 384 -20.29 8.42 -3.97
N PRO A 385 -21.45 7.75 -3.90
CA PRO A 385 -22.40 7.88 -2.77
C PRO A 385 -21.83 7.50 -1.40
N GLU A 386 -20.80 6.65 -1.38
CA GLU A 386 -20.14 6.21 -0.16
C GLU A 386 -19.08 7.21 0.35
N PHE A 387 -18.70 8.18 -0.46
CA PHE A 387 -17.69 9.19 -0.11
C PHE A 387 -18.33 10.40 0.54
N SER A 388 -17.67 10.92 1.55
CA SER A 388 -17.99 12.19 2.19
C SER A 388 -16.70 12.97 2.46
N LEU A 389 -16.43 13.97 1.63
CA LEU A 389 -15.26 14.83 1.76
C LEU A 389 -15.60 16.08 2.58
N SER A 390 -14.77 16.38 3.58
CA SER A 390 -14.82 17.63 4.35
C SER A 390 -13.43 18.28 4.39
N GLU A 391 -13.41 19.61 4.45
CA GLU A 391 -12.22 20.39 4.79
C GLU A 391 -12.14 20.54 6.32
N TYR A 392 -10.92 20.53 6.87
CA TYR A 392 -10.65 20.83 8.28
C TYR A 392 -10.31 22.30 8.48
#